data_f654de68f2480f933d2968ab2983e5c7
#
_entry.id   f654de68f2480f933d2968ab2983e5c7
#
_cell.length_a   1.000
_cell.length_b   1.000
_cell.length_c   1.000
_cell.angle_alpha   90.00
_cell.angle_beta   90.00
_cell.angle_gamma   90.00
#
_symmetry.space_group_name_H-M   'P 1'
#
loop_
_entity.id
_entity.type
_entity.pdbx_description
1 polymer ?
#
loop_
_entity_poly.entity_id
_entity_poly.type
_entity_poly.pdbx_seq_one_letter_code
_entity_poly.pdbx_strand_id
1 'polypeptide(L)'
;MPTFITFNIYLFYGLVFFSIGCAVVFRSFRFSQLKVAPTLWALAAFGFTHAFHEWSELYVIIFSDHIAQQYQLLTQWLSLAKLLLSYVALMVFAWQILSITTKRVALVGHGAILSIIVIYLWLLIPDLHDLTINSTGFIEASQYTRVLIGFGSASLAGIGMAVYGNSLRQEKHHYGLYFVISGVGLLIYGVLSGLVPTDYHHSVPVFRTLAGGVILVALFKALKVFDLEKEQATAAKLKRALEADKYKEIGRLAMGVAHEINNPLASSTLALDLWQRKNPDHFSSGEDYLNRARLGIERASSISKELLNYARPASGKRSNVLIEGILNSAVKLLAHRSKQNDIQLNCAANIYLYGEKIKLEELIINLLCNAIDASNNGQPIVVDVAEVDTQVIITVTDFGCGMNKEELARATEVFYSSKPVGKGTGLGLAICEQITSLHNGKMNIVSELDKGTTVELVFYREHC
;
A
#
# COMPACT_ATOMS: atom_id res chain seq x y z
N MET A 1 -3.59 27.53 -46.99
CA MET A 1 -3.27 26.10 -46.86
C MET A 1 -4.43 25.30 -47.43
N PRO A 2 -4.22 24.20 -48.14
CA PRO A 2 -5.37 23.35 -48.52
C PRO A 2 -6.16 22.93 -47.27
N THR A 3 -7.46 23.11 -47.26
CA THR A 3 -8.38 22.83 -46.14
C THR A 3 -8.14 21.43 -45.54
N PHE A 4 -7.77 20.48 -46.38
CA PHE A 4 -7.44 19.10 -45.95
C PHE A 4 -6.21 19.01 -45.03
N ILE A 5 -5.16 19.78 -45.26
CA ILE A 5 -3.94 19.78 -44.44
C ILE A 5 -4.26 20.41 -43.07
N THR A 6 -4.95 21.53 -43.06
CA THR A 6 -5.38 22.21 -41.82
C THR A 6 -6.27 21.28 -40.99
N PHE A 7 -7.22 20.61 -41.63
CA PHE A 7 -8.09 19.63 -40.97
C PHE A 7 -7.28 18.55 -40.25
N ASN A 8 -6.34 17.90 -40.92
CA ASN A 8 -5.57 16.83 -40.31
C ASN A 8 -4.68 17.33 -39.16
N ILE A 9 -4.05 18.48 -39.29
CA ILE A 9 -3.20 19.04 -38.23
C ILE A 9 -4.00 19.27 -36.95
N TYR A 10 -5.15 19.96 -37.02
CA TYR A 10 -5.97 20.23 -35.85
C TYR A 10 -6.67 18.97 -35.27
N LEU A 11 -7.04 18.03 -36.14
CA LEU A 11 -7.57 16.75 -35.73
C LEU A 11 -6.56 15.99 -34.89
N PHE A 12 -5.33 15.82 -35.37
CA PHE A 12 -4.26 15.15 -34.64
C PHE A 12 -3.84 15.90 -33.39
N TYR A 13 -3.83 17.23 -33.45
CA TYR A 13 -3.51 18.07 -32.30
C TYR A 13 -4.50 17.81 -31.15
N GLY A 14 -5.80 17.88 -31.40
CA GLY A 14 -6.84 17.54 -30.42
C GLY A 14 -6.74 16.09 -29.97
N LEU A 15 -6.47 15.14 -30.88
CA LEU A 15 -6.35 13.71 -30.54
C LEU A 15 -5.21 13.44 -29.56
N VAL A 16 -4.08 14.13 -29.69
CA VAL A 16 -2.94 13.99 -28.77
C VAL A 16 -3.34 14.40 -27.35
N PHE A 17 -4.01 15.55 -27.18
CA PHE A 17 -4.44 16.02 -25.86
C PHE A 17 -5.58 15.16 -25.29
N PHE A 18 -6.51 14.74 -26.12
CA PHE A 18 -7.53 13.76 -25.72
C PHE A 18 -6.90 12.47 -25.19
N SER A 19 -5.87 11.98 -25.90
CA SER A 19 -5.12 10.79 -25.48
C SER A 19 -4.36 10.97 -24.16
N ILE A 20 -3.86 12.19 -23.87
CA ILE A 20 -3.29 12.52 -22.54
C ILE A 20 -4.34 12.36 -21.46
N GLY A 21 -5.56 12.89 -21.67
CA GLY A 21 -6.67 12.73 -20.74
C GLY A 21 -7.02 11.26 -20.53
N CYS A 22 -7.17 10.48 -21.60
CA CYS A 22 -7.44 9.05 -21.54
C CYS A 22 -6.34 8.27 -20.83
N ALA A 23 -5.06 8.56 -21.09
CA ALA A 23 -3.92 7.89 -20.47
C ALA A 23 -3.96 7.99 -18.95
N VAL A 24 -4.50 9.08 -18.41
CA VAL A 24 -4.67 9.27 -16.97
C VAL A 24 -5.94 8.58 -16.47
N VAL A 25 -7.11 8.83 -17.09
CA VAL A 25 -8.40 8.36 -16.59
C VAL A 25 -8.51 6.83 -16.57
N PHE A 26 -7.93 6.14 -17.55
CA PHE A 26 -7.95 4.68 -17.59
C PHE A 26 -6.93 4.00 -16.65
N ARG A 27 -6.18 4.77 -15.85
CA ARG A 27 -5.27 4.23 -14.84
C ARG A 27 -5.91 4.18 -13.46
N SER A 28 -5.56 3.12 -12.70
CA SER A 28 -6.01 2.99 -11.33
C SER A 28 -4.95 3.51 -10.38
N PHE A 29 -5.25 4.59 -9.66
CA PHE A 29 -4.38 5.19 -8.65
C PHE A 29 -4.63 4.67 -7.23
N ARG A 30 -5.59 3.76 -7.05
CA ARG A 30 -6.03 3.28 -5.72
C ARG A 30 -4.92 2.65 -4.88
N PHE A 31 -3.92 2.06 -5.53
CA PHE A 31 -2.84 1.34 -4.86
C PHE A 31 -1.52 2.13 -4.84
N SER A 32 -1.54 3.35 -5.36
CA SER A 32 -0.32 4.14 -5.47
C SER A 32 0.03 4.85 -4.19
N GLN A 33 1.31 4.83 -3.86
CA GLN A 33 1.93 5.61 -2.79
C GLN A 33 2.56 6.92 -3.31
N LEU A 34 2.57 7.13 -4.62
CA LEU A 34 3.16 8.32 -5.22
C LEU A 34 2.30 9.55 -5.00
N LYS A 35 2.90 10.61 -4.46
CA LYS A 35 2.22 11.88 -4.15
C LYS A 35 1.61 12.58 -5.39
N VAL A 36 2.09 12.25 -6.58
CA VAL A 36 1.57 12.81 -7.84
C VAL A 36 0.20 12.24 -8.25
N ALA A 37 -0.16 11.05 -7.80
CA ALA A 37 -1.37 10.36 -8.22
C ALA A 37 -2.66 11.23 -8.12
N PRO A 38 -2.95 11.91 -7.00
CA PRO A 38 -4.14 12.74 -6.88
C PRO A 38 -4.10 14.01 -7.75
N THR A 39 -2.93 14.46 -8.20
CA THR A 39 -2.80 15.69 -9.01
C THR A 39 -3.10 15.45 -10.49
N LEU A 40 -2.98 14.21 -10.95
CA LEU A 40 -3.10 13.88 -12.38
C LEU A 40 -4.50 14.10 -12.96
N TRP A 41 -5.55 14.11 -12.12
CA TRP A 41 -6.91 14.42 -12.58
C TRP A 41 -7.06 15.81 -13.19
N ALA A 42 -6.34 16.80 -12.66
CA ALA A 42 -6.33 18.14 -13.22
C ALA A 42 -5.63 18.15 -14.60
N LEU A 43 -4.57 17.35 -14.78
CA LEU A 43 -3.92 17.17 -16.08
C LEU A 43 -4.83 16.46 -17.08
N ALA A 44 -5.63 15.47 -16.64
CA ALA A 44 -6.62 14.83 -17.50
C ALA A 44 -7.72 15.82 -17.93
N ALA A 45 -8.22 16.63 -16.99
CA ALA A 45 -9.19 17.70 -17.29
C ALA A 45 -8.64 18.67 -18.31
N PHE A 46 -7.38 19.10 -18.17
CA PHE A 46 -6.70 19.91 -19.18
C PHE A 46 -6.69 19.20 -20.55
N GLY A 47 -6.26 17.93 -20.60
CA GLY A 47 -6.19 17.17 -21.84
C GLY A 47 -7.52 17.15 -22.60
N PHE A 48 -8.62 16.84 -21.91
CA PHE A 48 -9.95 16.81 -22.53
C PHE A 48 -10.46 18.20 -22.94
N THR A 49 -10.40 19.17 -22.03
CA THR A 49 -10.91 20.52 -22.32
C THR A 49 -10.12 21.18 -23.43
N HIS A 50 -8.80 20.95 -23.50
CA HIS A 50 -7.96 21.48 -24.56
C HIS A 50 -8.23 20.80 -25.90
N ALA A 51 -8.40 19.49 -25.92
CA ALA A 51 -8.80 18.77 -27.14
C ALA A 51 -10.13 19.30 -27.70
N PHE A 52 -11.13 19.50 -26.83
CA PHE A 52 -12.42 20.06 -27.20
C PHE A 52 -12.31 21.49 -27.72
N HIS A 53 -11.42 22.31 -27.16
CA HIS A 53 -11.14 23.64 -27.66
C HIS A 53 -10.58 23.57 -29.10
N GLU A 54 -9.55 22.77 -29.36
CA GLU A 54 -8.90 22.67 -30.65
C GLU A 54 -9.84 22.11 -31.75
N TRP A 55 -10.64 21.09 -31.43
CA TRP A 55 -11.65 20.58 -32.38
C TRP A 55 -12.77 21.57 -32.64
N SER A 56 -13.10 22.40 -31.67
CA SER A 56 -14.07 23.48 -31.85
C SER A 56 -13.52 24.61 -32.73
N GLU A 57 -12.23 24.94 -32.58
CA GLU A 57 -11.56 25.88 -33.49
C GLU A 57 -11.50 25.35 -34.92
N LEU A 58 -11.21 24.05 -35.08
CA LEU A 58 -11.25 23.37 -36.37
C LEU A 58 -12.64 23.51 -37.03
N TYR A 59 -13.72 23.29 -36.25
CA TYR A 59 -15.09 23.45 -36.73
C TYR A 59 -15.34 24.89 -37.22
N VAL A 60 -14.94 25.87 -36.43
CA VAL A 60 -15.12 27.31 -36.80
C VAL A 60 -14.32 27.64 -38.07
N ILE A 61 -13.08 27.16 -38.21
CA ILE A 61 -12.25 27.41 -39.40
C ILE A 61 -12.89 26.83 -40.67
N ILE A 62 -13.49 25.62 -40.60
CA ILE A 62 -14.05 24.94 -41.76
C ILE A 62 -15.40 25.54 -42.14
N PHE A 63 -16.23 25.93 -41.17
CA PHE A 63 -17.61 26.35 -41.38
C PHE A 63 -17.79 27.88 -41.21
N SER A 64 -16.69 28.67 -41.18
CA SER A 64 -16.75 30.12 -40.98
C SER A 64 -17.78 30.82 -41.88
N ASP A 65 -17.83 30.45 -43.17
CA ASP A 65 -18.72 31.05 -44.15
C ASP A 65 -20.19 30.67 -43.97
N HIS A 66 -20.49 29.63 -43.18
CA HIS A 66 -21.83 29.15 -42.90
C HIS A 66 -22.37 29.63 -41.53
N ILE A 67 -21.51 30.21 -40.70
CA ILE A 67 -21.91 30.75 -39.40
C ILE A 67 -22.61 32.09 -39.62
N ALA A 68 -23.92 32.13 -39.36
CA ALA A 68 -24.70 33.35 -39.52
C ALA A 68 -24.09 34.48 -38.65
N GLN A 69 -24.10 35.70 -39.18
CA GLN A 69 -23.48 36.85 -38.55
C GLN A 69 -23.95 37.09 -37.11
N GLN A 70 -25.22 36.79 -36.83
CA GLN A 70 -25.81 36.89 -35.47
C GLN A 70 -25.16 35.95 -34.43
N TYR A 71 -24.52 34.84 -34.84
CA TYR A 71 -23.87 33.90 -33.95
C TYR A 71 -22.35 34.07 -33.83
N GLN A 72 -21.75 34.96 -34.58
CA GLN A 72 -20.30 35.18 -34.57
C GLN A 72 -19.80 35.62 -33.19
N LEU A 73 -20.49 36.54 -32.52
CA LEU A 73 -20.14 37.00 -31.18
C LEU A 73 -20.21 35.83 -30.15
N LEU A 74 -21.27 35.04 -30.21
CA LEU A 74 -21.44 33.87 -29.34
C LEU A 74 -20.30 32.88 -29.56
N THR A 75 -19.92 32.63 -30.82
CA THR A 75 -18.82 31.74 -31.18
C THR A 75 -17.49 32.20 -30.61
N GLN A 76 -17.18 33.50 -30.66
CA GLN A 76 -15.97 34.07 -30.09
C GLN A 76 -15.94 33.94 -28.55
N TRP A 77 -17.04 34.26 -27.88
CA TRP A 77 -17.16 34.06 -26.42
C TRP A 77 -16.98 32.60 -26.02
N LEU A 78 -17.60 31.66 -26.72
CA LEU A 78 -17.47 30.24 -26.45
C LEU A 78 -16.05 29.73 -26.69
N SER A 79 -15.35 30.26 -27.72
CA SER A 79 -13.95 29.93 -27.99
C SER A 79 -13.04 30.42 -26.87
N LEU A 80 -13.16 31.70 -26.47
CA LEU A 80 -12.39 32.24 -25.35
C LEU A 80 -12.66 31.50 -24.02
N ALA A 81 -13.93 31.22 -23.74
CA ALA A 81 -14.31 30.50 -22.52
C ALA A 81 -13.72 29.07 -22.47
N LYS A 82 -13.74 28.32 -23.59
CA LYS A 82 -13.14 26.98 -23.69
C LYS A 82 -11.63 27.03 -23.55
N LEU A 83 -10.99 28.01 -24.18
CA LEU A 83 -9.54 28.24 -24.06
C LEU A 83 -9.17 28.52 -22.61
N LEU A 84 -9.86 29.46 -21.96
CA LEU A 84 -9.63 29.80 -20.56
C LEU A 84 -9.86 28.60 -19.64
N LEU A 85 -10.96 27.87 -19.84
CA LEU A 85 -11.27 26.66 -19.06
C LEU A 85 -10.14 25.62 -19.14
N SER A 86 -9.59 25.40 -20.35
CA SER A 86 -8.48 24.45 -20.53
C SER A 86 -7.23 24.89 -19.76
N TYR A 87 -6.85 26.13 -19.85
CA TYR A 87 -5.67 26.64 -19.15
C TYR A 87 -5.87 26.78 -17.65
N VAL A 88 -7.09 27.03 -17.17
CA VAL A 88 -7.42 26.97 -15.73
C VAL A 88 -7.23 25.55 -15.20
N ALA A 89 -7.65 24.53 -15.93
CA ALA A 89 -7.38 23.14 -15.53
C ALA A 89 -5.86 22.85 -15.43
N LEU A 90 -5.07 23.36 -16.37
CA LEU A 90 -3.61 23.24 -16.33
C LEU A 90 -3.00 24.05 -15.17
N MET A 91 -3.57 25.21 -14.84
CA MET A 91 -3.15 26.02 -13.67
C MET A 91 -3.42 25.30 -12.35
N VAL A 92 -4.58 24.64 -12.22
CA VAL A 92 -4.90 23.78 -11.08
C VAL A 92 -3.91 22.64 -10.97
N PHE A 93 -3.55 22.00 -12.07
CA PHE A 93 -2.50 20.98 -12.09
C PHE A 93 -1.15 21.56 -11.64
N ALA A 94 -0.77 22.75 -12.16
CA ALA A 94 0.46 23.43 -11.75
C ALA A 94 0.50 23.71 -10.25
N TRP A 95 -0.60 24.21 -9.68
CA TRP A 95 -0.73 24.43 -8.23
C TRP A 95 -0.52 23.14 -7.45
N GLN A 96 -1.20 22.05 -7.83
CA GLN A 96 -1.14 20.77 -7.14
C GLN A 96 0.24 20.11 -7.27
N ILE A 97 0.86 20.11 -8.46
CA ILE A 97 2.18 19.49 -8.64
C ILE A 97 3.27 20.25 -7.88
N LEU A 98 3.20 21.58 -7.82
CA LEU A 98 4.11 22.38 -7.02
C LEU A 98 3.97 22.12 -5.52
N SER A 99 2.74 21.88 -5.03
CA SER A 99 2.46 21.60 -3.61
C SER A 99 3.15 20.33 -3.10
N ILE A 100 3.44 19.38 -3.97
CA ILE A 100 4.12 18.11 -3.59
C ILE A 100 5.64 18.18 -3.75
N THR A 101 6.19 19.33 -4.18
CA THR A 101 7.64 19.58 -4.27
C THR A 101 8.21 20.13 -2.96
N THR A 102 9.43 20.66 -3.01
CA THR A 102 10.05 21.30 -1.84
C THR A 102 9.31 22.57 -1.42
N LYS A 103 9.27 22.87 -0.11
CA LYS A 103 8.58 24.05 0.43
C LYS A 103 8.96 25.37 -0.27
N ARG A 104 10.24 25.54 -0.67
CA ARG A 104 10.71 26.74 -1.38
C ARG A 104 10.10 26.82 -2.79
N VAL A 105 10.13 25.73 -3.54
CA VAL A 105 9.59 25.68 -4.92
C VAL A 105 8.07 25.89 -4.88
N ALA A 106 7.38 25.25 -3.94
CA ALA A 106 5.94 25.44 -3.75
C ALA A 106 5.58 26.89 -3.44
N LEU A 107 6.27 27.53 -2.47
CA LEU A 107 6.02 28.92 -2.09
C LEU A 107 6.20 29.90 -3.26
N VAL A 108 7.33 29.79 -3.97
CA VAL A 108 7.63 30.66 -5.13
C VAL A 108 6.64 30.41 -6.26
N GLY A 109 6.34 29.12 -6.53
CA GLY A 109 5.40 28.76 -7.60
C GLY A 109 3.97 29.20 -7.33
N HIS A 110 3.47 29.07 -6.10
CA HIS A 110 2.14 29.56 -5.73
C HIS A 110 2.08 31.09 -5.77
N GLY A 111 3.13 31.78 -5.32
CA GLY A 111 3.24 33.23 -5.47
C GLY A 111 3.19 33.67 -6.93
N ALA A 112 3.91 32.97 -7.83
CA ALA A 112 3.88 33.24 -9.26
C ALA A 112 2.48 33.00 -9.86
N ILE A 113 1.78 31.93 -9.49
CA ILE A 113 0.39 31.69 -9.93
C ILE A 113 -0.53 32.82 -9.52
N LEU A 114 -0.48 33.24 -8.26
CA LEU A 114 -1.32 34.34 -7.75
C LEU A 114 -1.00 35.66 -8.50
N SER A 115 0.28 35.97 -8.73
CA SER A 115 0.69 37.15 -9.48
C SER A 115 0.17 37.11 -10.93
N ILE A 116 0.26 35.95 -11.60
CA ILE A 116 -0.26 35.77 -12.97
C ILE A 116 -1.78 36.04 -12.99
N ILE A 117 -2.53 35.48 -12.05
CA ILE A 117 -3.98 35.70 -11.97
C ILE A 117 -4.33 37.16 -11.74
N VAL A 118 -3.64 37.84 -10.83
CA VAL A 118 -3.87 39.28 -10.55
C VAL A 118 -3.57 40.13 -11.77
N ILE A 119 -2.43 39.90 -12.43
CA ILE A 119 -2.05 40.65 -13.66
C ILE A 119 -3.06 40.35 -14.77
N TYR A 120 -3.47 39.12 -14.97
CA TYR A 120 -4.48 38.74 -15.97
C TYR A 120 -5.80 39.48 -15.76
N LEU A 121 -6.32 39.49 -14.53
CA LEU A 121 -7.56 40.15 -14.18
C LEU A 121 -7.43 41.67 -14.36
N TRP A 122 -6.29 42.26 -13.98
CA TRP A 122 -6.02 43.68 -14.15
C TRP A 122 -6.00 44.13 -15.60
N LEU A 123 -5.47 43.29 -16.51
CA LEU A 123 -5.46 43.57 -17.94
C LEU A 123 -6.81 43.29 -18.62
N LEU A 124 -7.55 42.26 -18.15
CA LEU A 124 -8.81 41.86 -18.77
C LEU A 124 -9.98 42.80 -18.45
N ILE A 125 -10.02 43.38 -17.24
CA ILE A 125 -11.17 44.17 -16.78
C ILE A 125 -11.47 45.40 -17.68
N PRO A 126 -10.50 46.20 -18.12
CA PRO A 126 -10.75 47.31 -19.02
C PRO A 126 -11.38 46.89 -20.35
N ASP A 127 -10.92 45.77 -20.93
CA ASP A 127 -11.30 45.31 -22.26
C ASP A 127 -12.68 44.64 -22.28
N LEU A 128 -13.22 44.24 -21.11
CA LEU A 128 -14.56 43.64 -20.98
C LEU A 128 -15.69 44.53 -21.46
N HIS A 129 -15.50 45.87 -21.44
CA HIS A 129 -16.49 46.83 -21.94
C HIS A 129 -16.54 46.95 -23.47
N ASP A 130 -15.43 46.64 -24.14
CA ASP A 130 -15.27 46.79 -25.58
C ASP A 130 -15.36 45.50 -26.40
N LEU A 131 -15.86 44.39 -25.77
CA LEU A 131 -15.99 43.08 -26.44
C LEU A 131 -17.18 43.10 -27.43
N THR A 132 -16.93 43.64 -28.60
CA THR A 132 -17.84 43.56 -29.75
C THR A 132 -17.28 42.63 -30.84
N ILE A 133 -18.09 42.25 -31.83
CA ILE A 133 -17.64 41.41 -32.94
C ILE A 133 -16.45 42.10 -33.65
N ASN A 134 -15.31 41.40 -33.74
CA ASN A 134 -14.06 41.88 -34.35
C ASN A 134 -13.43 43.09 -33.63
N SER A 135 -13.75 43.31 -32.35
CA SER A 135 -13.10 44.38 -31.56
C SER A 135 -11.66 44.01 -31.21
N THR A 136 -10.82 45.01 -31.05
CA THR A 136 -9.44 44.87 -30.57
C THR A 136 -9.42 44.20 -29.19
N GLY A 137 -10.39 44.52 -28.30
CA GLY A 137 -10.50 43.92 -26.97
C GLY A 137 -10.64 42.40 -26.97
N PHE A 138 -11.34 41.80 -27.96
CA PHE A 138 -11.46 40.34 -28.06
C PHE A 138 -10.13 39.64 -28.41
N ILE A 139 -9.38 40.29 -29.33
CA ILE A 139 -8.04 39.81 -29.75
C ILE A 139 -7.10 39.92 -28.56
N GLU A 140 -7.09 41.03 -27.86
CA GLU A 140 -6.27 41.27 -26.65
C GLU A 140 -6.59 40.29 -25.52
N ALA A 141 -7.87 40.09 -25.19
CA ALA A 141 -8.30 39.11 -24.17
C ALA A 141 -7.84 37.68 -24.51
N SER A 142 -7.93 37.28 -25.78
CA SER A 142 -7.43 35.95 -26.23
C SER A 142 -5.90 35.87 -26.09
N GLN A 143 -5.19 36.96 -26.44
CA GLN A 143 -3.73 37.04 -26.32
C GLN A 143 -3.28 36.99 -24.85
N TYR A 144 -3.91 37.77 -23.96
CA TYR A 144 -3.63 37.73 -22.51
C TYR A 144 -3.89 36.31 -21.93
N THR A 145 -4.99 35.67 -22.35
CA THR A 145 -5.29 34.31 -21.93
C THR A 145 -4.18 33.32 -22.36
N ARG A 146 -3.68 33.42 -23.58
CA ARG A 146 -2.60 32.53 -24.06
C ARG A 146 -1.27 32.83 -23.39
N VAL A 147 -0.89 34.12 -23.28
CA VAL A 147 0.42 34.51 -22.75
C VAL A 147 0.49 34.33 -21.23
N LEU A 148 -0.48 34.85 -20.48
CA LEU A 148 -0.41 34.82 -19.01
C LEU A 148 -0.87 33.46 -18.47
N ILE A 149 -2.10 33.06 -18.81
CA ILE A 149 -2.65 31.84 -18.23
C ILE A 149 -2.09 30.60 -18.91
N GLY A 150 -2.02 30.57 -20.25
CA GLY A 150 -1.54 29.42 -21.01
C GLY A 150 -0.05 29.14 -20.81
N PHE A 151 0.82 30.09 -21.17
CA PHE A 151 2.26 29.95 -20.99
C PHE A 151 2.63 29.84 -19.48
N GLY A 152 2.01 30.66 -18.63
CA GLY A 152 2.27 30.65 -17.20
C GLY A 152 1.96 29.29 -16.57
N SER A 153 0.75 28.75 -16.83
CA SER A 153 0.35 27.43 -16.29
C SER A 153 1.21 26.30 -16.81
N ALA A 154 1.49 26.26 -18.13
CA ALA A 154 2.33 25.24 -18.74
C ALA A 154 3.76 25.27 -18.21
N SER A 155 4.33 26.47 -18.03
CA SER A 155 5.67 26.64 -17.47
C SER A 155 5.77 26.17 -16.03
N LEU A 156 4.83 26.58 -15.18
CA LEU A 156 4.82 26.21 -13.76
C LEU A 156 4.52 24.73 -13.57
N ALA A 157 3.59 24.15 -14.36
CA ALA A 157 3.33 22.71 -14.39
C ALA A 157 4.57 21.92 -14.84
N GLY A 158 5.23 22.41 -15.89
CA GLY A 158 6.45 21.81 -16.43
C GLY A 158 7.60 21.80 -15.42
N ILE A 159 7.84 22.93 -14.75
CA ILE A 159 8.84 23.04 -13.68
C ILE A 159 8.47 22.09 -12.51
N GLY A 160 7.22 22.10 -12.07
CA GLY A 160 6.74 21.22 -10.99
C GLY A 160 6.96 19.74 -11.31
N MET A 161 6.59 19.31 -12.53
CA MET A 161 6.83 17.93 -12.99
C MET A 161 8.31 17.57 -13.08
N ALA A 162 9.14 18.47 -13.59
CA ALA A 162 10.58 18.25 -13.71
C ALA A 162 11.26 18.13 -12.34
N VAL A 163 10.90 19.00 -11.39
CA VAL A 163 11.41 18.95 -10.01
C VAL A 163 10.95 17.67 -9.31
N TYR A 164 9.67 17.32 -9.42
CA TYR A 164 9.14 16.07 -8.86
C TYR A 164 9.81 14.83 -9.47
N GLY A 165 9.94 14.79 -10.80
CA GLY A 165 10.62 13.70 -11.49
C GLY A 165 12.09 13.56 -11.08
N ASN A 166 12.78 14.68 -10.84
CA ASN A 166 14.15 14.64 -10.36
C ASN A 166 14.25 14.11 -8.91
N SER A 167 13.31 14.44 -8.02
CA SER A 167 13.27 13.86 -6.66
C SER A 167 13.07 12.36 -6.70
N LEU A 168 12.18 11.85 -7.57
CA LEU A 168 12.01 10.41 -7.79
C LEU A 168 13.28 9.72 -8.30
N ARG A 169 14.06 10.39 -9.17
CA ARG A 169 15.35 9.85 -9.63
C ARG A 169 16.37 9.73 -8.51
N GLN A 170 16.42 10.69 -7.59
CA GLN A 170 17.26 10.63 -6.40
C GLN A 170 16.90 9.46 -5.49
N GLU A 171 15.62 9.11 -5.42
CA GLU A 171 15.09 7.93 -4.73
C GLU A 171 15.27 6.62 -5.52
N LYS A 172 16.07 6.65 -6.64
CA LYS A 172 16.34 5.51 -7.53
C LYS A 172 15.12 4.97 -8.30
N HIS A 173 14.05 5.74 -8.44
CA HIS A 173 12.91 5.36 -9.26
C HIS A 173 13.18 5.66 -10.76
N HIS A 174 13.29 4.62 -11.57
CA HIS A 174 13.57 4.76 -13.01
C HIS A 174 12.52 5.58 -13.78
N TYR A 175 11.28 5.61 -13.30
CA TYR A 175 10.19 6.37 -13.93
C TYR A 175 10.32 7.89 -13.74
N GLY A 176 11.15 8.35 -12.81
CA GLY A 176 11.40 9.78 -12.58
C GLY A 176 11.88 10.52 -13.82
N LEU A 177 12.67 9.86 -14.70
CA LEU A 177 13.12 10.46 -15.96
C LEU A 177 11.96 10.85 -16.88
N TYR A 178 10.92 10.03 -16.95
CA TYR A 178 9.78 10.30 -17.83
C TYR A 178 8.90 11.46 -17.32
N PHE A 179 8.83 11.66 -16.00
CA PHE A 179 8.23 12.87 -15.42
C PHE A 179 9.03 14.12 -15.78
N VAL A 180 10.36 14.06 -15.75
CA VAL A 180 11.23 15.17 -16.20
C VAL A 180 10.99 15.48 -17.68
N ILE A 181 10.99 14.47 -18.55
CA ILE A 181 10.75 14.65 -19.99
C ILE A 181 9.35 15.26 -20.25
N SER A 182 8.32 14.78 -19.54
CA SER A 182 6.97 15.36 -19.62
C SER A 182 6.96 16.83 -19.17
N GLY A 183 7.70 17.16 -18.11
CA GLY A 183 7.84 18.54 -17.62
C GLY A 183 8.51 19.46 -18.65
N VAL A 184 9.62 19.02 -19.26
CA VAL A 184 10.29 19.75 -20.34
C VAL A 184 9.38 19.89 -21.56
N GLY A 185 8.64 18.83 -21.90
CA GLY A 185 7.64 18.88 -22.98
C GLY A 185 6.55 19.94 -22.73
N LEU A 186 6.05 20.06 -21.49
CA LEU A 186 5.10 21.11 -21.10
C LEU A 186 5.68 22.51 -21.20
N LEU A 187 6.96 22.71 -20.85
CA LEU A 187 7.66 24.00 -21.06
C LEU A 187 7.73 24.37 -22.52
N ILE A 188 8.17 23.47 -23.39
CA ILE A 188 8.25 23.69 -24.84
C ILE A 188 6.85 23.96 -25.40
N TYR A 189 5.87 23.17 -25.00
CA TYR A 189 4.48 23.38 -25.39
C TYR A 189 3.96 24.76 -24.96
N GLY A 190 4.24 25.17 -23.71
CA GLY A 190 3.86 26.49 -23.20
C GLY A 190 4.42 27.66 -24.04
N VAL A 191 5.71 27.59 -24.42
CA VAL A 191 6.32 28.57 -25.32
C VAL A 191 5.62 28.61 -26.67
N LEU A 192 5.41 27.45 -27.28
CA LEU A 192 4.77 27.35 -28.61
C LEU A 192 3.31 27.77 -28.62
N SER A 193 2.55 27.54 -27.56
CA SER A 193 1.12 27.84 -27.51
C SER A 193 0.83 29.24 -26.97
N GLY A 194 1.67 29.76 -26.07
CA GLY A 194 1.47 31.05 -25.42
C GLY A 194 2.22 32.20 -26.07
N LEU A 195 3.51 32.02 -26.43
CA LEU A 195 4.35 33.11 -26.92
C LEU A 195 4.44 33.17 -28.41
N VAL A 196 4.22 32.09 -29.15
CA VAL A 196 4.28 32.06 -30.61
C VAL A 196 2.88 32.19 -31.19
N PRO A 197 2.51 33.29 -31.86
CA PRO A 197 1.19 33.44 -32.48
C PRO A 197 0.95 32.38 -33.55
N THR A 198 -0.30 31.91 -33.64
CA THR A 198 -0.66 30.86 -34.61
C THR A 198 -0.43 31.32 -36.06
N ASP A 199 -0.57 32.62 -36.31
CA ASP A 199 -0.43 33.27 -37.64
C ASP A 199 1.02 33.53 -38.03
N TYR A 200 2.00 33.34 -37.13
CA TYR A 200 3.40 33.55 -37.39
C TYR A 200 3.93 32.68 -38.54
N HIS A 201 3.55 31.37 -38.52
CA HIS A 201 3.88 30.42 -39.57
C HIS A 201 2.96 29.21 -39.55
N HIS A 202 2.62 28.70 -40.72
CA HIS A 202 1.70 27.54 -40.88
C HIS A 202 2.17 26.25 -40.18
N SER A 203 3.47 26.15 -39.85
CA SER A 203 4.02 24.99 -39.14
C SER A 203 3.84 25.04 -37.62
N VAL A 204 3.43 26.16 -37.02
CA VAL A 204 3.30 26.31 -35.57
C VAL A 204 2.37 25.25 -34.94
N PRO A 205 1.17 24.96 -35.48
CA PRO A 205 0.32 23.90 -34.96
C PRO A 205 0.96 22.51 -35.05
N VAL A 206 1.80 22.24 -36.04
CA VAL A 206 2.54 20.97 -36.16
C VAL A 206 3.55 20.83 -35.04
N PHE A 207 4.31 21.86 -34.71
CA PHE A 207 5.27 21.84 -33.60
C PHE A 207 4.56 21.69 -32.24
N ARG A 208 3.38 22.32 -32.06
CA ARG A 208 2.53 22.13 -30.87
C ARG A 208 2.07 20.67 -30.75
N THR A 209 1.65 20.06 -31.87
CA THR A 209 1.28 18.64 -31.92
C THR A 209 2.43 17.72 -31.53
N LEU A 210 3.63 17.99 -32.08
CA LEU A 210 4.83 17.22 -31.73
C LEU A 210 5.22 17.36 -30.27
N ALA A 211 5.17 18.57 -29.70
CA ALA A 211 5.41 18.78 -28.27
C ALA A 211 4.40 18.04 -27.41
N GLY A 212 3.12 18.09 -27.77
CA GLY A 212 2.08 17.30 -27.13
C GLY A 212 2.32 15.80 -27.22
N GLY A 213 2.78 15.31 -28.38
CA GLY A 213 3.17 13.92 -28.60
C GLY A 213 4.31 13.45 -27.69
N VAL A 214 5.31 14.30 -27.49
CA VAL A 214 6.41 14.03 -26.53
C VAL A 214 5.85 13.91 -25.11
N ILE A 215 4.97 14.83 -24.71
CA ILE A 215 4.31 14.79 -23.39
C ILE A 215 3.53 13.49 -23.25
N LEU A 216 2.72 13.12 -24.25
CA LEU A 216 1.90 11.90 -24.24
C LEU A 216 2.75 10.65 -24.05
N VAL A 217 3.81 10.48 -24.86
CA VAL A 217 4.68 9.30 -24.79
C VAL A 217 5.43 9.24 -23.46
N ALA A 218 5.98 10.37 -23.01
CA ALA A 218 6.69 10.43 -21.74
C ALA A 218 5.73 10.15 -20.55
N LEU A 219 4.55 10.78 -20.56
CA LEU A 219 3.54 10.56 -19.54
C LEU A 219 3.06 9.09 -19.50
N PHE A 220 2.81 8.50 -20.68
CA PHE A 220 2.40 7.09 -20.76
C PHE A 220 3.43 6.15 -20.12
N LYS A 221 4.73 6.42 -20.37
CA LYS A 221 5.83 5.67 -19.73
C LYS A 221 5.94 5.96 -18.23
N ALA A 222 5.75 7.22 -17.81
CA ALA A 222 5.75 7.60 -16.40
C ALA A 222 4.63 6.90 -15.63
N LEU A 223 3.42 6.85 -16.21
CA LEU A 223 2.24 6.24 -15.60
C LEU A 223 2.31 4.71 -15.50
N LYS A 224 3.25 4.04 -16.19
CA LYS A 224 3.46 2.59 -16.08
C LYS A 224 3.81 2.15 -14.65
N VAL A 225 4.37 3.06 -13.83
CA VAL A 225 4.64 2.77 -12.41
C VAL A 225 3.37 2.37 -11.66
N PHE A 226 2.23 2.99 -11.96
CA PHE A 226 0.95 2.66 -11.30
C PHE A 226 0.44 1.26 -11.65
N ASP A 227 0.68 0.80 -12.88
CA ASP A 227 0.34 -0.58 -13.26
C ASP A 227 1.18 -1.59 -12.49
N LEU A 228 2.49 -1.33 -12.33
CA LEU A 228 3.39 -2.19 -11.55
C LEU A 228 3.02 -2.21 -10.06
N GLU A 229 2.71 -1.07 -9.46
CA GLU A 229 2.23 -1.02 -8.07
C GLU A 229 0.94 -1.83 -7.89
N LYS A 230 0.01 -1.71 -8.85
CA LYS A 230 -1.23 -2.50 -8.86
C LYS A 230 -0.95 -4.01 -8.98
N GLU A 231 -0.08 -4.40 -9.90
CA GLU A 231 0.31 -5.82 -10.09
C GLU A 231 0.95 -6.38 -8.82
N GLN A 232 1.87 -5.65 -8.20
CA GLN A 232 2.50 -6.07 -6.95
C GLN A 232 1.48 -6.19 -5.80
N ALA A 233 0.58 -5.22 -5.66
CA ALA A 233 -0.46 -5.25 -4.64
C ALA A 233 -1.45 -6.41 -4.84
N THR A 234 -1.82 -6.71 -6.09
CA THR A 234 -2.72 -7.84 -6.41
C THR A 234 -2.01 -9.18 -6.21
N ALA A 235 -0.75 -9.31 -6.62
CA ALA A 235 0.05 -10.51 -6.39
C ALA A 235 0.24 -10.80 -4.89
N ALA A 236 0.51 -9.77 -4.08
CA ALA A 236 0.61 -9.90 -2.62
C ALA A 236 -0.73 -10.34 -1.98
N LYS A 237 -1.85 -9.79 -2.45
CA LYS A 237 -3.18 -10.22 -1.99
C LYS A 237 -3.49 -11.67 -2.36
N LEU A 238 -3.19 -12.06 -3.60
CA LEU A 238 -3.40 -13.42 -4.08
C LEU A 238 -2.56 -14.42 -3.28
N LYS A 239 -1.27 -14.11 -3.04
CA LYS A 239 -0.39 -14.94 -2.23
C LYS A 239 -0.97 -15.16 -0.82
N ARG A 240 -1.41 -14.08 -0.15
CA ARG A 240 -2.05 -14.17 1.18
C ARG A 240 -3.33 -15.01 1.16
N ALA A 241 -4.16 -14.87 0.11
CA ALA A 241 -5.38 -15.65 -0.03
C ALA A 241 -5.09 -17.14 -0.22
N LEU A 242 -4.09 -17.50 -1.02
CA LEU A 242 -3.67 -18.88 -1.22
C LEU A 242 -3.09 -19.50 0.05
N GLU A 243 -2.29 -18.74 0.81
CA GLU A 243 -1.77 -19.18 2.10
C GLU A 243 -2.91 -19.42 3.11
N ALA A 244 -3.87 -18.50 3.19
CA ALA A 244 -5.05 -18.65 4.05
C ALA A 244 -5.91 -19.85 3.68
N ASP A 245 -6.09 -20.13 2.38
CA ASP A 245 -6.87 -21.26 1.88
C ASP A 245 -6.15 -22.58 2.16
N LYS A 246 -4.82 -22.62 1.99
CA LYS A 246 -3.98 -23.76 2.39
C LYS A 246 -4.11 -24.07 3.87
N TYR A 247 -4.04 -23.07 4.75
CA TYR A 247 -4.21 -23.26 6.20
C TYR A 247 -5.62 -23.73 6.53
N LYS A 248 -6.64 -23.22 5.85
CA LYS A 248 -8.04 -23.66 6.03
C LYS A 248 -8.23 -25.13 5.65
N GLU A 249 -7.63 -25.58 4.55
CA GLU A 249 -7.70 -26.98 4.11
C GLU A 249 -6.95 -27.92 5.07
N ILE A 250 -5.73 -27.54 5.48
CA ILE A 250 -4.99 -28.27 6.53
C ILE A 250 -5.82 -28.32 7.80
N GLY A 251 -6.47 -27.22 8.19
CA GLY A 251 -7.34 -27.13 9.35
C GLY A 251 -8.51 -28.08 9.27
N ARG A 252 -9.15 -28.21 8.13
CA ARG A 252 -10.29 -29.10 7.91
C ARG A 252 -9.88 -30.57 8.03
N LEU A 253 -8.76 -30.94 7.40
CA LEU A 253 -8.20 -32.28 7.49
C LEU A 253 -7.77 -32.62 8.92
N ALA A 254 -7.08 -31.70 9.59
CA ALA A 254 -6.64 -31.86 10.96
C ALA A 254 -7.82 -32.07 11.93
N MET A 255 -8.92 -31.36 11.75
CA MET A 255 -10.13 -31.51 12.56
C MET A 255 -10.76 -32.90 12.41
N GLY A 256 -10.83 -33.43 11.17
CA GLY A 256 -11.32 -34.79 10.92
C GLY A 256 -10.45 -35.85 11.59
N VAL A 257 -9.14 -35.78 11.33
CA VAL A 257 -8.16 -36.73 11.87
C VAL A 257 -8.12 -36.67 13.40
N ALA A 258 -8.16 -35.49 14.02
CA ALA A 258 -8.15 -35.33 15.45
C ALA A 258 -9.40 -35.96 16.11
N HIS A 259 -10.58 -35.82 15.52
CA HIS A 259 -11.80 -36.50 16.02
C HIS A 259 -11.69 -38.00 15.91
N GLU A 260 -11.20 -38.56 14.81
CA GLU A 260 -11.01 -40.00 14.62
C GLU A 260 -9.95 -40.60 15.55
N ILE A 261 -8.90 -39.86 15.90
CA ILE A 261 -7.85 -40.28 16.84
C ILE A 261 -8.34 -40.17 18.30
N ASN A 262 -9.04 -39.09 18.66
CA ASN A 262 -9.49 -38.92 20.05
C ASN A 262 -10.51 -40.00 20.49
N ASN A 263 -11.32 -40.51 19.57
CA ASN A 263 -12.32 -41.54 19.88
C ASN A 263 -11.68 -42.85 20.41
N PRO A 264 -10.74 -43.53 19.71
CA PRO A 264 -10.10 -44.73 20.22
C PRO A 264 -9.20 -44.48 21.43
N LEU A 265 -8.57 -43.27 21.51
CA LEU A 265 -7.75 -42.89 22.67
C LEU A 265 -8.60 -42.78 23.94
N ALA A 266 -9.75 -42.12 23.89
CA ALA A 266 -10.67 -42.01 25.00
C ALA A 266 -11.19 -43.40 25.46
N SER A 267 -11.51 -44.28 24.50
CA SER A 267 -11.92 -45.65 24.74
C SER A 267 -10.79 -46.46 25.42
N SER A 268 -9.55 -46.32 24.95
CA SER A 268 -8.38 -47.02 25.52
C SER A 268 -8.05 -46.52 26.92
N THR A 269 -8.14 -45.22 27.20
CA THR A 269 -7.95 -44.65 28.54
C THR A 269 -9.01 -45.21 29.51
N LEU A 270 -10.29 -45.22 29.09
CA LEU A 270 -11.37 -45.76 29.89
C LEU A 270 -11.18 -47.26 30.17
N ALA A 271 -10.75 -48.04 29.19
CA ALA A 271 -10.46 -49.47 29.35
C ALA A 271 -9.35 -49.72 30.38
N LEU A 272 -8.25 -48.96 30.34
CA LEU A 272 -7.15 -49.00 31.28
C LEU A 272 -7.62 -48.62 32.72
N ASP A 273 -8.41 -47.57 32.86
CA ASP A 273 -8.96 -47.15 34.16
C ASP A 273 -9.88 -48.20 34.76
N LEU A 274 -10.75 -48.85 33.95
CA LEU A 274 -11.64 -49.94 34.39
C LEU A 274 -10.86 -51.17 34.78
N TRP A 275 -9.80 -51.52 34.03
CA TRP A 275 -8.94 -52.66 34.36
C TRP A 275 -8.19 -52.41 35.68
N GLN A 276 -7.63 -51.22 35.89
CA GLN A 276 -6.96 -50.81 37.10
C GLN A 276 -7.89 -50.91 38.33
N ARG A 277 -9.14 -50.47 38.23
CA ARG A 277 -10.15 -50.53 39.30
C ARG A 277 -10.58 -51.97 39.66
N LYS A 278 -10.58 -52.88 38.65
CA LYS A 278 -11.03 -54.28 38.87
C LYS A 278 -9.91 -55.19 39.36
N ASN A 279 -8.64 -54.84 39.30
CA ASN A 279 -7.49 -55.67 39.63
C ASN A 279 -6.50 -54.94 40.56
N PRO A 280 -6.89 -54.48 41.73
CA PRO A 280 -6.03 -53.73 42.63
C PRO A 280 -4.79 -54.50 43.13
N ASP A 281 -4.87 -55.84 43.23
CA ASP A 281 -3.80 -56.68 43.77
C ASP A 281 -2.72 -57.11 42.78
N HIS A 282 -2.92 -56.86 41.46
CA HIS A 282 -1.95 -57.19 40.43
C HIS A 282 -1.00 -56.01 40.06
N PHE A 283 -0.99 -54.94 40.89
CA PHE A 283 -0.32 -53.69 40.60
C PHE A 283 1.21 -53.70 40.65
N SER A 284 1.80 -54.65 41.39
CA SER A 284 3.23 -54.60 41.72
C SER A 284 4.18 -55.02 40.61
N SER A 285 3.75 -55.71 39.55
CA SER A 285 4.63 -56.16 38.47
C SER A 285 4.32 -55.60 37.06
N GLY A 286 3.16 -54.94 36.89
CA GLY A 286 2.70 -54.40 35.60
C GLY A 286 2.50 -52.90 35.57
N GLU A 287 2.69 -52.20 36.67
CA GLU A 287 2.41 -50.77 36.85
C GLU A 287 3.17 -49.89 35.88
N ASP A 288 4.43 -50.22 35.61
CA ASP A 288 5.27 -49.43 34.68
C ASP A 288 4.75 -49.49 33.23
N TYR A 289 4.28 -50.66 32.76
CA TYR A 289 3.72 -50.83 31.41
C TYR A 289 2.37 -50.12 31.24
N LEU A 290 1.50 -50.18 32.24
CA LEU A 290 0.21 -49.48 32.22
C LEU A 290 0.38 -47.95 32.28
N ASN A 291 1.29 -47.46 33.12
CA ASN A 291 1.60 -46.06 33.22
C ASN A 291 2.22 -45.54 31.89
N ARG A 292 3.09 -46.31 31.25
CA ARG A 292 3.63 -45.96 29.92
C ARG A 292 2.54 -45.92 28.84
N ALA A 293 1.61 -46.88 28.85
CA ALA A 293 0.47 -46.90 27.94
C ALA A 293 -0.46 -45.69 28.16
N ARG A 294 -0.79 -45.38 29.41
CA ARG A 294 -1.57 -44.20 29.75
C ARG A 294 -0.92 -42.88 29.32
N LEU A 295 0.37 -42.73 29.60
CA LEU A 295 1.14 -41.58 29.17
C LEU A 295 1.18 -41.44 27.64
N GLY A 296 1.27 -42.54 26.89
CA GLY A 296 1.19 -42.55 25.43
C GLY A 296 -0.15 -42.09 24.90
N ILE A 297 -1.24 -42.53 25.51
CA ILE A 297 -2.61 -42.14 25.14
C ILE A 297 -2.88 -40.68 25.49
N GLU A 298 -2.55 -40.23 26.69
CA GLU A 298 -2.70 -38.84 27.11
C GLU A 298 -1.95 -37.89 26.19
N ARG A 299 -0.78 -38.31 25.75
CA ARG A 299 0.04 -37.57 24.82
C ARG A 299 -0.56 -37.48 23.42
N ALA A 300 -1.03 -38.59 22.84
CA ALA A 300 -1.70 -38.58 21.56
C ALA A 300 -2.96 -37.69 21.59
N SER A 301 -3.68 -37.70 22.72
CA SER A 301 -4.81 -36.81 22.98
C SER A 301 -4.39 -35.32 23.01
N SER A 302 -3.24 -35.01 23.63
CA SER A 302 -2.69 -33.64 23.65
C SER A 302 -2.32 -33.14 22.24
N ILE A 303 -1.59 -33.95 21.48
CA ILE A 303 -1.23 -33.64 20.08
C ILE A 303 -2.48 -33.42 19.23
N SER A 304 -3.50 -34.27 19.40
CA SER A 304 -4.77 -34.13 18.69
C SER A 304 -5.49 -32.82 19.02
N LYS A 305 -5.51 -32.43 20.30
CA LYS A 305 -6.08 -31.13 20.73
C LYS A 305 -5.32 -29.93 20.21
N GLU A 306 -3.99 -29.98 20.21
CA GLU A 306 -3.16 -28.92 19.64
C GLU A 306 -3.36 -28.78 18.12
N LEU A 307 -3.48 -29.89 17.40
CA LEU A 307 -3.81 -29.92 15.98
C LEU A 307 -5.17 -29.30 15.69
N LEU A 308 -6.18 -29.60 16.53
CA LEU A 308 -7.51 -29.01 16.48
C LEU A 308 -7.47 -27.47 16.70
N ASN A 309 -6.65 -27.00 17.64
CA ASN A 309 -6.50 -25.58 17.93
C ASN A 309 -5.78 -24.86 16.79
N TYR A 310 -4.77 -25.48 16.19
CA TYR A 310 -4.09 -25.00 14.99
C TYR A 310 -5.05 -24.88 13.80
N ALA A 311 -5.97 -25.82 13.67
CA ALA A 311 -6.96 -25.92 12.62
C ALA A 311 -8.15 -24.95 12.75
N ARG A 312 -8.41 -24.42 13.95
CA ARG A 312 -9.56 -23.54 14.17
C ARG A 312 -9.37 -22.20 13.45
N PRO A 313 -10.32 -21.82 12.57
CA PRO A 313 -10.30 -20.50 11.99
C PRO A 313 -10.42 -19.44 13.09
N ALA A 314 -9.76 -18.30 12.91
CA ALA A 314 -9.94 -17.13 13.76
C ALA A 314 -11.42 -16.73 13.69
N SER A 315 -12.17 -16.97 14.77
CA SER A 315 -13.63 -16.74 14.84
C SER A 315 -14.00 -15.68 15.89
N GLY A 316 -13.01 -15.13 16.58
CA GLY A 316 -13.17 -14.15 17.64
C GLY A 316 -13.37 -12.73 17.12
N LYS A 317 -14.11 -11.92 17.87
CA LYS A 317 -14.19 -10.48 17.63
C LYS A 317 -12.84 -9.83 17.93
N ARG A 318 -12.28 -9.13 16.97
CA ARG A 318 -11.09 -8.29 17.19
C ARG A 318 -11.48 -7.04 17.98
N SER A 319 -10.62 -6.66 18.91
CA SER A 319 -10.77 -5.47 19.75
C SER A 319 -9.40 -4.90 20.09
N ASN A 320 -9.35 -3.69 20.64
CA ASN A 320 -8.13 -3.16 21.22
C ASN A 320 -7.83 -3.90 22.51
N VAL A 321 -6.74 -4.66 22.54
CA VAL A 321 -6.35 -5.51 23.66
C VAL A 321 -5.11 -4.90 24.32
N LEU A 322 -5.17 -4.72 25.64
CA LEU A 322 -4.04 -4.26 26.43
C LEU A 322 -3.00 -5.38 26.55
N ILE A 323 -1.79 -5.16 26.05
CA ILE A 323 -0.74 -6.18 26.01
C ILE A 323 -0.28 -6.59 27.39
N GLU A 324 -0.12 -5.63 28.31
CA GLU A 324 0.23 -5.92 29.70
C GLU A 324 -0.75 -6.92 30.36
N GLY A 325 -2.05 -6.80 30.07
CA GLY A 325 -3.07 -7.71 30.58
C GLY A 325 -2.88 -9.16 30.06
N ILE A 326 -2.49 -9.32 28.77
CA ILE A 326 -2.18 -10.64 28.21
C ILE A 326 -0.95 -11.24 28.85
N LEU A 327 0.14 -10.45 29.00
CA LEU A 327 1.39 -10.92 29.61
C LEU A 327 1.18 -11.38 31.04
N ASN A 328 0.49 -10.60 31.85
CA ASN A 328 0.18 -10.95 33.23
C ASN A 328 -0.69 -12.21 33.34
N SER A 329 -1.67 -12.38 32.43
CA SER A 329 -2.50 -13.59 32.33
C SER A 329 -1.66 -14.81 32.00
N ALA A 330 -0.79 -14.72 31.00
CA ALA A 330 0.08 -15.82 30.56
C ALA A 330 1.06 -16.25 31.67
N VAL A 331 1.74 -15.28 32.32
CA VAL A 331 2.65 -15.57 33.43
C VAL A 331 1.92 -16.24 34.60
N LYS A 332 0.72 -15.76 34.94
CA LYS A 332 -0.09 -16.35 36.01
C LYS A 332 -0.49 -17.82 35.71
N LEU A 333 -0.85 -18.10 34.46
CA LEU A 333 -1.18 -19.47 34.02
C LEU A 333 0.05 -20.38 34.09
N LEU A 334 1.24 -19.85 33.79
CA LEU A 334 2.48 -20.62 33.78
C LEU A 334 3.22 -20.64 35.12
N ALA A 335 2.71 -20.00 36.16
CA ALA A 335 3.36 -19.88 37.46
C ALA A 335 3.79 -21.23 38.09
N HIS A 336 3.03 -22.32 37.85
CA HIS A 336 3.39 -23.67 38.28
C HIS A 336 4.57 -24.28 37.52
N ARG A 337 4.72 -23.90 36.23
CA ARG A 337 5.72 -24.44 35.32
C ARG A 337 7.02 -23.64 35.40
N SER A 338 6.92 -22.32 35.68
CA SER A 338 8.04 -21.38 35.80
C SER A 338 8.64 -21.30 37.21
N LYS A 339 8.31 -22.19 38.14
CA LYS A 339 8.82 -22.14 39.53
C LYS A 339 10.33 -22.04 39.68
N GLN A 340 11.08 -22.43 38.65
CA GLN A 340 12.54 -22.45 38.62
C GLN A 340 13.16 -21.39 37.71
N ASN A 341 12.36 -20.61 36.97
CA ASN A 341 12.81 -19.57 36.06
C ASN A 341 12.17 -18.23 36.41
N ASP A 342 12.96 -17.17 36.43
CA ASP A 342 12.50 -15.82 36.69
C ASP A 342 12.00 -15.19 35.36
N ILE A 343 10.69 -14.90 35.26
CA ILE A 343 10.11 -14.23 34.09
C ILE A 343 10.05 -12.74 34.35
N GLN A 344 10.89 -11.98 33.65
CA GLN A 344 10.99 -10.53 33.76
C GLN A 344 10.16 -9.86 32.66
N LEU A 345 9.16 -9.07 33.06
CA LEU A 345 8.29 -8.33 32.15
C LEU A 345 8.68 -6.87 32.10
N ASN A 346 9.16 -6.39 30.98
CA ASN A 346 9.47 -4.99 30.70
C ASN A 346 8.46 -4.46 29.67
N CYS A 347 7.32 -4.00 30.13
CA CYS A 347 6.26 -3.49 29.28
C CYS A 347 5.99 -2.03 29.63
N ALA A 348 6.05 -1.13 28.65
CA ALA A 348 5.59 0.22 28.85
C ALA A 348 4.07 0.24 29.06
N ALA A 349 3.58 1.15 29.90
CA ALA A 349 2.17 1.24 30.24
C ALA A 349 1.32 1.63 29.01
N ASN A 350 0.10 1.08 28.93
CA ASN A 350 -0.91 1.45 27.94
C ASN A 350 -0.60 1.12 26.46
N ILE A 351 0.14 0.05 26.18
CA ILE A 351 0.32 -0.45 24.82
C ILE A 351 -0.89 -1.34 24.44
N TYR A 352 -1.58 -0.95 23.37
CA TYR A 352 -2.73 -1.70 22.83
C TYR A 352 -2.41 -2.28 21.46
N LEU A 353 -2.91 -3.49 21.21
CA LEU A 353 -2.87 -4.15 19.91
C LEU A 353 -4.30 -4.49 19.47
N TYR A 354 -4.64 -4.17 18.21
CA TYR A 354 -5.93 -4.56 17.65
C TYR A 354 -5.90 -6.03 17.20
N GLY A 355 -6.62 -6.88 17.94
CA GLY A 355 -6.57 -8.32 17.71
C GLY A 355 -7.60 -9.14 18.47
N GLU A 356 -7.51 -10.45 18.30
CA GLU A 356 -8.30 -11.43 19.03
C GLU A 356 -7.57 -11.80 20.33
N LYS A 357 -8.10 -11.38 21.48
CA LYS A 357 -7.47 -11.53 22.79
C LYS A 357 -7.00 -12.97 23.06
N ILE A 358 -7.87 -13.96 22.80
CA ILE A 358 -7.59 -15.37 23.08
C ILE A 358 -6.41 -15.88 22.25
N LYS A 359 -6.33 -15.46 20.97
CA LYS A 359 -5.23 -15.86 20.08
C LYS A 359 -3.91 -15.18 20.46
N LEU A 360 -3.94 -13.91 20.84
CA LEU A 360 -2.75 -13.22 21.33
C LEU A 360 -2.25 -13.80 22.66
N GLU A 361 -3.16 -14.22 23.55
CA GLU A 361 -2.80 -14.93 24.79
C GLU A 361 -2.18 -16.30 24.50
N GLU A 362 -2.75 -17.07 23.58
CA GLU A 362 -2.21 -18.34 23.07
C GLU A 362 -0.79 -18.18 22.49
N LEU A 363 -0.56 -17.12 21.73
CA LEU A 363 0.75 -16.77 21.17
C LEU A 363 1.81 -16.58 22.28
N ILE A 364 1.51 -15.75 23.27
CA ILE A 364 2.45 -15.47 24.36
C ILE A 364 2.69 -16.73 25.22
N ILE A 365 1.66 -17.50 25.51
CA ILE A 365 1.79 -18.76 26.26
C ILE A 365 2.72 -19.72 25.53
N ASN A 366 2.57 -19.89 24.21
CA ASN A 366 3.42 -20.78 23.42
C ASN A 366 4.89 -20.33 23.43
N LEU A 367 5.16 -19.02 23.29
CA LEU A 367 6.52 -18.50 23.36
C LEU A 367 7.15 -18.70 24.73
N LEU A 368 6.42 -18.38 25.81
CA LEU A 368 6.91 -18.58 27.17
C LEU A 368 7.13 -20.06 27.50
N CYS A 369 6.24 -20.95 27.04
CA CYS A 369 6.44 -22.41 27.19
C CYS A 369 7.73 -22.86 26.49
N ASN A 370 7.99 -22.39 25.28
CA ASN A 370 9.21 -22.73 24.56
C ASN A 370 10.45 -22.22 25.28
N ALA A 371 10.41 -20.98 25.79
CA ALA A 371 11.49 -20.38 26.55
C ALA A 371 11.77 -21.13 27.88
N ILE A 372 10.70 -21.51 28.64
CA ILE A 372 10.83 -22.31 29.88
C ILE A 372 11.45 -23.68 29.58
N ASP A 373 11.00 -24.33 28.50
CA ASP A 373 11.48 -25.66 28.14
C ASP A 373 12.93 -25.68 27.65
N ALA A 374 13.39 -24.56 27.04
CA ALA A 374 14.77 -24.40 26.55
C ALA A 374 15.74 -23.98 27.66
N SER A 375 15.25 -23.27 28.68
CA SER A 375 16.09 -22.70 29.75
C SER A 375 16.42 -23.72 30.84
N ASN A 376 17.65 -23.62 31.35
CA ASN A 376 18.04 -24.34 32.56
C ASN A 376 17.47 -23.65 33.80
N ASN A 377 17.40 -24.40 34.94
CA ASN A 377 16.90 -23.87 36.19
C ASN A 377 17.67 -22.60 36.63
N GLY A 378 16.95 -21.56 36.96
CA GLY A 378 17.51 -20.27 37.43
C GLY A 378 17.92 -19.27 36.33
N GLN A 379 17.80 -19.64 35.05
CA GLN A 379 18.02 -18.67 33.97
C GLN A 379 16.79 -17.77 33.81
N PRO A 380 16.95 -16.44 33.62
CA PRO A 380 15.84 -15.53 33.41
C PRO A 380 15.24 -15.71 32.00
N ILE A 381 13.95 -15.39 31.89
CA ILE A 381 13.24 -15.23 30.62
C ILE A 381 12.79 -13.77 30.57
N VAL A 382 13.24 -13.03 29.57
CA VAL A 382 12.95 -11.60 29.46
C VAL A 382 11.91 -11.37 28.38
N VAL A 383 10.85 -10.62 28.72
CA VAL A 383 9.83 -10.19 27.77
C VAL A 383 9.82 -8.67 27.71
N ASP A 384 10.26 -8.15 26.60
CA ASP A 384 10.27 -6.70 26.32
C ASP A 384 9.14 -6.31 25.40
N VAL A 385 8.41 -5.25 25.74
CA VAL A 385 7.37 -4.67 24.87
C VAL A 385 7.64 -3.21 24.67
N ALA A 386 7.80 -2.82 23.42
CA ALA A 386 8.05 -1.44 23.02
C ALA A 386 7.08 -1.00 21.92
N GLU A 387 6.72 0.27 21.92
CA GLU A 387 6.01 0.94 20.83
C GLU A 387 7.01 1.86 20.13
N VAL A 388 7.24 1.61 18.82
CA VAL A 388 8.16 2.41 17.98
C VAL A 388 7.37 2.86 16.76
N ASP A 389 7.17 4.17 16.62
CA ASP A 389 6.37 4.79 15.55
C ASP A 389 4.94 4.20 15.46
N THR A 390 4.68 3.41 14.44
CA THR A 390 3.39 2.75 14.17
C THR A 390 3.42 1.25 14.44
N GLN A 391 4.45 0.76 15.16
CA GLN A 391 4.66 -0.66 15.40
C GLN A 391 4.65 -0.96 16.90
N VAL A 392 4.07 -2.09 17.25
CA VAL A 392 4.20 -2.72 18.56
C VAL A 392 5.15 -3.90 18.40
N ILE A 393 6.24 -3.89 19.15
CA ILE A 393 7.28 -4.92 19.12
C ILE A 393 7.22 -5.67 20.46
N ILE A 394 7.07 -6.99 20.39
CA ILE A 394 7.12 -7.88 21.55
C ILE A 394 8.30 -8.82 21.34
N THR A 395 9.25 -8.82 22.27
CA THR A 395 10.43 -9.66 22.21
C THR A 395 10.45 -10.61 23.39
N VAL A 396 10.62 -11.90 23.14
CA VAL A 396 10.79 -12.92 24.17
C VAL A 396 12.19 -13.51 24.03
N THR A 397 13.00 -13.36 25.06
CA THR A 397 14.41 -13.82 25.08
C THR A 397 14.59 -14.85 26.17
N ASP A 398 15.10 -16.02 25.82
CA ASP A 398 15.62 -17.04 26.75
C ASP A 398 17.14 -17.14 26.59
N PHE A 399 17.80 -17.65 27.63
CA PHE A 399 19.22 -17.91 27.68
C PHE A 399 19.51 -19.42 27.78
N GLY A 400 18.65 -20.21 27.14
CA GLY A 400 18.69 -21.67 27.19
C GLY A 400 19.65 -22.30 26.19
N CYS A 401 19.33 -23.52 25.77
CA CYS A 401 20.19 -24.31 24.88
C CYS A 401 20.31 -23.74 23.44
N GLY A 402 19.42 -22.85 23.03
CA GLY A 402 19.40 -22.29 21.67
C GLY A 402 19.19 -23.35 20.59
N MET A 403 19.46 -22.92 19.33
CA MET A 403 19.30 -23.76 18.14
C MET A 403 20.50 -23.60 17.20
N ASN A 404 20.89 -24.69 16.52
CA ASN A 404 21.84 -24.63 15.41
C ASN A 404 21.17 -24.09 14.14
N LYS A 405 21.95 -23.86 13.07
CA LYS A 405 21.43 -23.23 11.82
C LYS A 405 20.40 -24.12 11.11
N GLU A 406 20.53 -25.43 11.17
CA GLU A 406 19.59 -26.36 10.53
C GLU A 406 18.29 -26.43 11.31
N GLU A 407 18.35 -26.45 12.63
CA GLU A 407 17.19 -26.38 13.51
C GLU A 407 16.43 -25.05 13.38
N LEU A 408 17.16 -23.94 13.35
CA LEU A 408 16.57 -22.62 13.18
C LEU A 408 15.84 -22.47 11.84
N ALA A 409 16.40 -23.00 10.76
CA ALA A 409 15.78 -22.95 9.44
C ALA A 409 14.44 -23.70 9.38
N ARG A 410 14.25 -24.68 10.26
CA ARG A 410 13.07 -25.57 10.33
C ARG A 410 12.18 -25.30 11.52
N ALA A 411 12.54 -24.33 12.38
CA ALA A 411 11.89 -24.09 13.68
C ALA A 411 10.38 -23.82 13.60
N THR A 412 9.90 -23.28 12.47
CA THR A 412 8.47 -23.00 12.21
C THR A 412 7.78 -24.08 11.35
N GLU A 413 8.51 -25.13 10.93
CA GLU A 413 7.89 -26.25 10.21
C GLU A 413 6.93 -27.02 11.16
N VAL A 414 5.74 -27.33 10.66
CA VAL A 414 4.71 -28.08 11.40
C VAL A 414 5.25 -29.49 11.71
N PHE A 415 5.13 -29.93 12.97
CA PHE A 415 5.63 -31.19 13.53
C PHE A 415 7.16 -31.31 13.66
N TYR A 416 7.91 -30.27 13.36
CA TYR A 416 9.35 -30.26 13.61
C TYR A 416 9.66 -29.94 15.08
N SER A 417 10.47 -30.78 15.74
CA SER A 417 10.93 -30.57 17.11
C SER A 417 12.31 -31.17 17.32
N SER A 418 13.24 -30.39 17.89
CA SER A 418 14.56 -30.89 18.31
C SER A 418 14.52 -31.54 19.71
N LYS A 419 13.39 -31.43 20.42
CA LYS A 419 13.22 -32.03 21.75
C LYS A 419 13.14 -33.56 21.65
N PRO A 420 13.58 -34.33 22.71
CA PRO A 420 13.48 -35.77 22.70
C PRO A 420 12.07 -36.24 22.41
N VAL A 421 11.98 -37.41 21.74
CA VAL A 421 10.71 -38.01 21.38
C VAL A 421 9.81 -38.03 22.62
N GLY A 422 8.81 -37.21 22.56
CA GLY A 422 7.86 -37.14 23.63
C GLY A 422 7.79 -35.84 24.42
N LYS A 423 8.66 -34.92 24.26
CA LYS A 423 8.67 -33.66 25.01
C LYS A 423 8.29 -32.42 24.17
N GLY A 424 8.05 -32.60 22.89
CA GLY A 424 7.61 -31.50 22.00
C GLY A 424 6.68 -32.01 20.90
N THR A 425 5.64 -31.25 20.55
CA THR A 425 4.68 -31.56 19.49
C THR A 425 5.13 -31.02 18.13
N GLY A 426 6.06 -30.06 18.14
CA GLY A 426 6.49 -29.33 16.94
C GLY A 426 5.43 -28.39 16.35
N LEU A 427 4.40 -28.04 17.11
CA LEU A 427 3.32 -27.14 16.68
C LEU A 427 3.46 -25.72 17.26
N GLY A 428 4.14 -25.54 18.37
CA GLY A 428 4.15 -24.28 19.12
C GLY A 428 4.61 -23.07 18.31
N LEU A 429 5.78 -23.14 17.66
CA LEU A 429 6.29 -22.02 16.85
C LEU A 429 5.50 -21.82 15.56
N ALA A 430 5.00 -22.90 14.94
CA ALA A 430 4.10 -22.81 13.79
C ALA A 430 2.78 -22.09 14.13
N ILE A 431 2.22 -22.36 15.32
CA ILE A 431 1.05 -21.65 15.88
C ILE A 431 1.40 -20.16 16.09
N CYS A 432 2.59 -19.86 16.63
CA CYS A 432 3.04 -18.48 16.83
C CYS A 432 3.13 -17.71 15.51
N GLU A 433 3.73 -18.30 14.48
CA GLU A 433 3.84 -17.70 13.15
C GLU A 433 2.46 -17.47 12.51
N GLN A 434 1.55 -18.45 12.64
CA GLN A 434 0.18 -18.34 12.14
C GLN A 434 -0.58 -17.20 12.83
N ILE A 435 -0.56 -17.14 14.16
CA ILE A 435 -1.27 -16.10 14.93
C ILE A 435 -0.69 -14.73 14.61
N THR A 436 0.63 -14.60 14.52
CA THR A 436 1.30 -13.35 14.15
C THR A 436 0.87 -12.89 12.76
N SER A 437 0.86 -13.79 11.78
CA SER A 437 0.41 -13.49 10.41
C SER A 437 -1.07 -13.11 10.32
N LEU A 438 -1.94 -13.78 11.10
CA LEU A 438 -3.37 -13.43 11.21
C LEU A 438 -3.60 -12.01 11.73
N HIS A 439 -2.69 -11.50 12.56
CA HIS A 439 -2.72 -10.15 13.12
C HIS A 439 -1.88 -9.14 12.30
N ASN A 440 -1.59 -9.43 11.03
CA ASN A 440 -0.79 -8.59 10.13
C ASN A 440 0.62 -8.28 10.67
N GLY A 441 1.16 -9.13 11.54
CA GLY A 441 2.50 -9.03 12.12
C GLY A 441 3.55 -9.83 11.34
N LYS A 442 4.78 -9.71 11.81
CA LYS A 442 5.94 -10.52 11.38
C LYS A 442 6.61 -11.13 12.61
N MET A 443 7.06 -12.36 12.50
CA MET A 443 7.85 -13.04 13.52
C MET A 443 9.27 -13.26 13.01
N ASN A 444 10.26 -12.84 13.78
CA ASN A 444 11.68 -13.07 13.54
C ASN A 444 12.23 -13.92 14.68
N ILE A 445 13.08 -14.89 14.38
CA ILE A 445 13.73 -15.75 15.37
C ILE A 445 15.24 -15.63 15.18
N VAL A 446 15.92 -15.32 16.26
CA VAL A 446 17.39 -15.30 16.32
C VAL A 446 17.81 -16.30 17.41
N SER A 447 18.64 -17.27 17.08
CA SER A 447 19.08 -18.28 18.04
C SER A 447 20.52 -18.70 17.74
N GLU A 448 21.26 -18.98 18.78
CA GLU A 448 22.62 -19.53 18.70
C GLU A 448 22.78 -20.63 19.76
N LEU A 449 23.40 -21.73 19.37
CA LEU A 449 23.57 -22.89 20.24
C LEU A 449 24.28 -22.48 21.54
N ASP A 450 23.76 -22.93 22.69
CA ASP A 450 24.22 -22.64 24.05
C ASP A 450 24.17 -21.16 24.46
N LYS A 451 23.55 -20.28 23.66
CA LYS A 451 23.37 -18.86 24.01
C LYS A 451 21.91 -18.46 24.22
N GLY A 452 20.99 -19.31 23.77
CA GLY A 452 19.55 -19.08 23.89
C GLY A 452 18.86 -18.62 22.60
N THR A 453 17.61 -18.20 22.72
CA THR A 453 16.75 -17.79 21.60
C THR A 453 16.05 -16.49 21.91
N THR A 454 15.98 -15.63 20.91
CA THR A 454 15.17 -14.40 20.90
C THR A 454 14.13 -14.50 19.81
N VAL A 455 12.85 -14.38 20.19
CA VAL A 455 11.72 -14.31 19.25
C VAL A 455 11.16 -12.90 19.30
N GLU A 456 11.20 -12.21 18.17
CA GLU A 456 10.66 -10.87 17.98
C GLU A 456 9.38 -10.93 17.17
N LEU A 457 8.33 -10.31 17.69
CA LEU A 457 7.03 -10.14 17.03
C LEU A 457 6.83 -8.66 16.73
N VAL A 458 6.61 -8.32 15.47
CA VAL A 458 6.36 -6.94 15.01
C VAL A 458 4.94 -6.84 14.49
N PHE A 459 4.10 -6.06 15.14
CA PHE A 459 2.72 -5.80 14.73
C PHE A 459 2.57 -4.36 14.25
N TYR A 460 1.83 -4.16 13.16
CA TYR A 460 1.56 -2.84 12.61
C TYR A 460 0.23 -2.31 13.14
N ARG A 461 0.26 -1.10 13.71
CA ARG A 461 -0.96 -0.40 14.11
C ARG A 461 -1.75 -0.02 12.86
N GLU A 462 -2.95 -0.60 12.69
CA GLU A 462 -3.88 -0.08 11.70
C GLU A 462 -4.40 1.26 12.23
N HIS A 463 -4.18 2.33 11.47
CA HIS A 463 -4.84 3.60 11.75
C HIS A 463 -6.35 3.39 11.52
N CYS A 464 -7.13 3.43 12.60
CA CYS A 464 -8.59 3.59 12.55
C CYS A 464 -8.97 4.99 12.06
#